data_19e010c1177556df05ad17025cfb838a
#
_entry.id   19e010c1177556df05ad17025cfb838a
#
_cell.length_a   1.000
_cell.length_b   1.000
_cell.length_c   1.000
_cell.angle_alpha   90.00
_cell.angle_beta   90.00
_cell.angle_gamma   90.00
#
_symmetry.space_group_name_H-M   'P 1'
#
loop_
_entity.id
_entity.type
_entity.pdbx_description
1 polymer ?
#
loop_
_entity_poly.entity_id
_entity_poly.type
_entity_poly.pdbx_seq_one_letter_code
_entity_poly.pdbx_strand_id
1 'polypeptide(L)'
;MTELYVSLCISNIGSHFPPTYNNNIPSKKVISLVSRTGRDLQRYNTTGYRQVVGCVPYRYKKHGGGGEIEVLLISAQKKGKGMLLPKGGWEIDESIEEAALRETIEEAGVTGQLEESLGMWQYKSKRDNMMVHDGYMFPMLVSEQFEIWPECGFRQRKWVCLSEAIELCRNGWMREALEVFINRKCQG
;
A
#
# COMPACT_ATOMS: atom_id res chain seq x y z
N MET A 1 -0.40 20.46 24.19
CA MET A 1 -1.60 21.29 23.93
C MET A 1 -1.99 21.08 22.48
N THR A 2 -2.78 20.09 22.17
CA THR A 2 -3.57 19.93 20.92
C THR A 2 -4.41 18.64 20.98
N GLU A 3 -5.18 18.51 22.04
CA GLU A 3 -6.32 17.57 22.09
C GLU A 3 -7.58 18.41 22.27
N LEU A 4 -8.16 18.89 21.18
CA LEU A 4 -9.46 19.58 21.19
C LEU A 4 -9.86 19.88 19.75
N TYR A 5 -10.46 18.91 19.05
CA TYR A 5 -11.31 19.21 17.87
C TYR A 5 -12.06 17.96 17.33
N VAL A 6 -12.60 17.11 18.17
CA VAL A 6 -13.57 16.06 17.73
C VAL A 6 -14.77 15.94 18.69
N SER A 7 -15.03 16.92 19.55
CA SER A 7 -16.15 16.81 20.50
C SER A 7 -17.08 18.03 20.46
N LEU A 8 -17.65 18.31 19.28
CA LEU A 8 -18.74 19.29 19.18
C LEU A 8 -19.59 19.04 17.94
N CYS A 9 -20.48 18.08 18.01
CA CYS A 9 -21.73 18.02 17.22
C CYS A 9 -22.63 16.86 17.68
N ILE A 10 -22.92 16.76 18.98
CA ILE A 10 -24.10 16.02 19.46
C ILE A 10 -24.66 16.77 20.66
N SER A 11 -25.52 17.76 20.41
CA SER A 11 -26.54 18.14 21.38
C SER A 11 -27.71 18.86 20.65
N ASN A 12 -28.90 18.31 20.88
CA ASN A 12 -30.22 18.83 20.59
C ASN A 12 -30.83 18.59 19.20
N ILE A 13 -31.48 17.42 19.06
CA ILE A 13 -32.81 17.36 18.46
C ILE A 13 -33.61 16.28 19.23
N GLY A 14 -34.75 16.71 19.76
CA GLY A 14 -35.63 15.95 20.64
C GLY A 14 -36.32 14.74 19.97
N SER A 15 -36.67 13.82 20.84
CA SER A 15 -37.52 12.64 20.74
C SER A 15 -38.63 12.67 19.68
N HIS A 16 -38.54 11.78 18.68
CA HIS A 16 -39.63 10.98 18.08
C HIS A 16 -39.05 10.05 17.00
N PHE A 17 -38.70 8.78 17.37
CA PHE A 17 -38.39 7.75 16.39
C PHE A 17 -39.27 6.51 16.65
N PRO A 18 -39.91 5.93 15.61
CA PRO A 18 -40.61 4.67 15.71
C PRO A 18 -39.59 3.50 15.86
N PRO A 19 -39.96 2.41 16.53
CA PRO A 19 -39.06 1.27 16.71
C PRO A 19 -39.12 0.38 15.46
N THR A 20 -38.04 0.26 14.76
CA THR A 20 -37.52 -0.87 13.95
C THR A 20 -36.55 -0.35 12.89
N TYR A 21 -35.30 -0.15 13.27
CA TYR A 21 -34.20 -0.10 12.31
C TYR A 21 -33.24 -1.24 12.58
N ASN A 22 -33.20 -2.17 11.61
CA ASN A 22 -32.27 -3.29 11.59
C ASN A 22 -30.84 -2.74 11.44
N ASN A 23 -30.09 -2.66 12.56
CA ASN A 23 -28.70 -2.20 12.62
C ASN A 23 -27.75 -3.24 12.02
N ASN A 24 -27.83 -3.52 10.72
CA ASN A 24 -26.74 -4.12 9.96
C ASN A 24 -26.00 -2.99 9.20
N ILE A 25 -25.40 -2.05 9.92
CA ILE A 25 -24.35 -1.21 9.37
C ILE A 25 -23.09 -2.07 9.44
N PRO A 26 -22.49 -2.47 8.31
CA PRO A 26 -21.21 -3.16 8.34
C PRO A 26 -20.23 -2.24 9.08
N SER A 27 -19.61 -2.77 10.14
CA SER A 27 -18.60 -2.03 10.90
C SER A 27 -17.53 -1.56 9.91
N LYS A 28 -17.48 -0.25 9.63
CA LYS A 28 -16.38 0.32 8.84
C LYS A 28 -15.10 -0.02 9.57
N LYS A 29 -14.26 -0.83 8.94
CA LYS A 29 -12.94 -1.18 9.45
C LYS A 29 -12.17 0.12 9.65
N VAL A 30 -11.96 0.51 10.90
CA VAL A 30 -11.18 1.71 11.24
C VAL A 30 -9.72 1.38 10.94
N ILE A 31 -9.14 2.05 9.94
CA ILE A 31 -7.70 1.99 9.69
C ILE A 31 -7.01 3.07 10.53
N SER A 32 -5.81 2.77 11.02
CA SER A 32 -4.94 3.79 11.61
C SER A 32 -4.63 4.85 10.55
N LEU A 33 -4.84 6.14 10.87
CA LEU A 33 -4.48 7.26 9.99
C LEU A 33 -3.05 7.75 10.23
N VAL A 34 -2.26 7.01 11.01
CA VAL A 34 -0.88 7.35 11.33
C VAL A 34 0.04 6.28 10.79
N SER A 35 0.97 6.67 9.91
CA SER A 35 2.05 5.80 9.44
C SER A 35 3.06 5.55 10.54
N ARG A 36 3.60 4.34 10.59
CA ARG A 36 4.74 4.05 11.45
C ARG A 36 5.98 4.81 10.98
N THR A 37 6.69 5.40 11.92
CA THR A 37 7.89 6.21 11.62
C THR A 37 9.06 5.78 12.51
N GLY A 38 10.28 6.05 12.04
CA GLY A 38 11.50 5.69 12.77
C GLY A 38 12.17 4.42 12.22
N ARG A 39 13.21 3.99 12.92
CA ARG A 39 14.01 2.80 12.54
C ARG A 39 14.24 1.83 13.69
N ASP A 40 13.74 2.11 14.86
CA ASP A 40 14.04 1.32 16.08
C ASP A 40 13.48 -0.10 15.99
N LEU A 41 12.35 -0.28 15.30
CA LEU A 41 11.71 -1.57 15.07
C LEU A 41 12.07 -2.20 13.71
N GLN A 42 12.89 -1.54 12.90
CA GLN A 42 13.22 -2.05 11.56
C GLN A 42 14.06 -3.32 11.62
N ARG A 43 13.67 -4.29 10.81
CA ARG A 43 14.37 -5.58 10.68
C ARG A 43 15.59 -5.45 9.77
N TYR A 44 16.69 -6.07 10.19
CA TYR A 44 17.92 -6.21 9.42
C TYR A 44 18.30 -7.70 9.35
N ASN A 45 18.89 -8.13 8.24
CA ASN A 45 19.42 -9.48 8.13
C ASN A 45 20.77 -9.62 8.86
N THR A 46 21.36 -10.82 8.85
CA THR A 46 22.64 -11.12 9.52
C THR A 46 23.84 -10.36 8.96
N THR A 47 23.73 -9.82 7.73
CA THR A 47 24.76 -8.99 7.09
C THR A 47 24.51 -7.49 7.28
N GLY A 48 23.49 -7.11 8.06
CA GLY A 48 23.13 -5.73 8.32
C GLY A 48 22.31 -5.06 7.20
N TYR A 49 21.75 -5.82 6.25
CA TYR A 49 20.90 -5.26 5.20
C TYR A 49 19.48 -5.06 5.72
N ARG A 50 18.95 -3.85 5.53
CA ARG A 50 17.59 -3.51 5.93
C ARG A 50 16.58 -4.30 5.10
N GLN A 51 15.61 -4.90 5.77
CA GLN A 51 14.53 -5.64 5.14
C GLN A 51 13.39 -4.68 4.78
N VAL A 52 12.99 -4.70 3.52
CA VAL A 52 11.93 -3.86 2.96
C VAL A 52 10.90 -4.76 2.29
N VAL A 53 9.64 -4.46 2.48
CA VAL A 53 8.55 -5.23 1.88
C VAL A 53 7.56 -4.31 1.18
N GLY A 54 6.96 -4.77 0.10
CA GLY A 54 5.94 -4.02 -0.62
C GLY A 54 5.01 -4.90 -1.43
N CYS A 55 4.08 -4.25 -2.11
CA CYS A 55 3.10 -4.90 -2.95
C CYS A 55 3.12 -4.37 -4.39
N VAL A 56 2.68 -5.24 -5.31
CA VAL A 56 2.11 -4.89 -6.60
C VAL A 56 0.59 -4.94 -6.44
N PRO A 57 -0.06 -3.83 -6.03
CA PRO A 57 -1.51 -3.81 -5.89
C PRO A 57 -2.12 -3.80 -7.29
N TYR A 58 -3.05 -4.72 -7.55
CA TYR A 58 -3.68 -4.84 -8.85
C TYR A 58 -5.18 -5.10 -8.73
N ARG A 59 -5.90 -4.84 -9.82
CA ARG A 59 -7.32 -5.15 -9.97
C ARG A 59 -7.64 -5.54 -11.41
N TYR A 60 -8.77 -6.19 -11.61
CA TYR A 60 -9.34 -6.39 -12.93
C TYR A 60 -10.28 -5.23 -13.27
N LYS A 61 -10.15 -4.65 -14.46
CA LYS A 61 -10.98 -3.55 -14.94
C LYS A 61 -12.43 -4.00 -15.12
N LYS A 62 -13.37 -3.25 -14.55
CA LYS A 62 -14.79 -3.62 -14.49
C LYS A 62 -15.56 -3.53 -15.83
N HIS A 63 -14.99 -2.85 -16.85
CA HIS A 63 -15.66 -2.63 -18.13
C HIS A 63 -14.71 -2.95 -19.29
N GLY A 64 -15.11 -3.91 -20.16
CA GLY A 64 -14.35 -4.22 -21.37
C GLY A 64 -14.21 -5.69 -21.76
N GLY A 65 -14.97 -6.60 -21.18
CA GLY A 65 -15.15 -7.98 -21.73
C GLY A 65 -13.94 -8.91 -21.72
N GLY A 66 -12.89 -8.61 -21.01
CA GLY A 66 -11.73 -9.50 -20.88
C GLY A 66 -10.77 -8.95 -19.86
N GLY A 67 -10.72 -9.51 -18.70
CA GLY A 67 -9.84 -9.40 -17.54
C GLY A 67 -8.59 -8.49 -17.60
N GLU A 68 -8.69 -7.29 -18.19
CA GLU A 68 -7.58 -6.35 -18.29
C GLU A 68 -7.11 -5.95 -16.89
N ILE A 69 -5.82 -6.15 -16.62
CA ILE A 69 -5.23 -5.87 -15.31
C ILE A 69 -4.75 -4.42 -15.26
N GLU A 70 -5.12 -3.73 -14.19
CA GLU A 70 -4.55 -2.45 -13.79
C GLU A 70 -3.72 -2.61 -12.52
N VAL A 71 -2.59 -1.92 -12.44
CA VAL A 71 -1.70 -1.85 -11.28
C VAL A 71 -1.78 -0.46 -10.67
N LEU A 72 -1.77 -0.38 -9.33
CA LEU A 72 -1.72 0.88 -8.60
C LEU A 72 -0.26 1.29 -8.36
N LEU A 73 0.07 2.46 -8.86
CA LEU A 73 1.33 3.13 -8.55
C LEU A 73 1.08 4.36 -7.68
N ILE A 74 2.08 4.72 -6.89
CA ILE A 74 2.08 5.90 -6.03
C ILE A 74 3.19 6.88 -6.44
N SER A 75 2.97 8.17 -6.22
CA SER A 75 4.02 9.16 -6.45
C SER A 75 5.16 9.00 -5.44
N ALA A 76 6.40 9.25 -5.88
CA ALA A 76 7.51 9.41 -4.95
C ALA A 76 7.26 10.62 -4.02
N GLN A 77 7.74 10.56 -2.75
CA GLN A 77 7.61 11.68 -1.80
C GLN A 77 8.26 12.97 -2.33
N LYS A 78 9.35 12.87 -3.10
CA LYS A 78 9.99 14.02 -3.76
C LYS A 78 9.35 14.21 -5.14
N LYS A 79 8.79 15.40 -5.39
CA LYS A 79 8.22 15.78 -6.70
C LYS A 79 9.20 15.48 -7.84
N GLY A 80 8.69 15.00 -8.96
CA GLY A 80 9.46 14.74 -10.19
C GLY A 80 10.27 13.43 -10.21
N LYS A 81 10.19 12.56 -9.20
CA LYS A 81 10.93 11.28 -9.16
C LYS A 81 10.18 10.07 -9.70
N GLY A 82 9.07 10.30 -10.43
CA GLY A 82 8.29 9.22 -11.05
C GLY A 82 7.34 8.52 -10.09
N MET A 83 6.82 7.38 -10.55
CA MET A 83 5.90 6.54 -9.81
C MET A 83 6.62 5.32 -9.24
N LEU A 84 6.10 4.77 -8.16
CA LEU A 84 6.67 3.66 -7.40
C LEU A 84 5.58 2.65 -7.03
N LEU A 85 5.97 1.45 -6.70
CA LEU A 85 5.15 0.52 -5.95
C LEU A 85 5.16 0.89 -4.45
N PRO A 86 4.05 0.74 -3.71
CA PRO A 86 4.02 0.96 -2.27
C PRO A 86 4.92 -0.05 -1.56
N LYS A 87 5.75 0.43 -0.64
CA LYS A 87 6.69 -0.38 0.12
C LYS A 87 7.32 0.40 1.26
N GLY A 88 7.70 -0.30 2.32
CA GLY A 88 8.50 0.29 3.38
C GLY A 88 9.23 -0.74 4.22
N GLY A 89 9.58 -0.40 5.43
CA GLY A 89 10.38 -1.28 6.26
C GLY A 89 9.58 -2.39 6.91
N TRP A 90 10.13 -3.60 6.88
CA TRP A 90 9.61 -4.69 7.67
C TRP A 90 10.08 -4.55 9.12
N GLU A 91 9.15 -4.53 10.06
CA GLU A 91 9.44 -4.36 11.49
C GLU A 91 9.51 -5.71 12.23
N ILE A 92 10.16 -5.72 13.40
CA ILE A 92 10.42 -6.95 14.14
C ILE A 92 9.18 -7.53 14.83
N ASP A 93 8.14 -6.72 15.01
CA ASP A 93 6.89 -7.06 15.71
C ASP A 93 5.76 -7.53 14.78
N GLU A 94 6.04 -7.75 13.50
CA GLU A 94 5.06 -8.16 12.49
C GLU A 94 5.60 -9.27 11.57
N SER A 95 4.70 -10.01 10.93
CA SER A 95 5.03 -10.92 9.83
C SER A 95 5.35 -10.14 8.56
N ILE A 96 5.93 -10.80 7.55
CA ILE A 96 6.23 -10.15 6.27
C ILE A 96 4.94 -9.76 5.52
N GLU A 97 3.89 -10.57 5.65
CA GLU A 97 2.58 -10.32 5.06
C GLU A 97 1.88 -9.14 5.74
N GLU A 98 1.95 -9.06 7.07
CA GLU A 98 1.41 -7.92 7.82
C GLU A 98 2.12 -6.62 7.46
N ALA A 99 3.45 -6.64 7.32
CA ALA A 99 4.23 -5.50 6.85
C ALA A 99 3.85 -5.07 5.43
N ALA A 100 3.68 -6.03 4.50
CA ALA A 100 3.26 -5.75 3.12
C ALA A 100 1.90 -5.06 3.06
N LEU A 101 0.91 -5.56 3.83
CA LEU A 101 -0.42 -4.96 3.93
C LEU A 101 -0.37 -3.58 4.58
N ARG A 102 0.35 -3.43 5.71
CA ARG A 102 0.48 -2.16 6.43
C ARG A 102 1.07 -1.07 5.53
N GLU A 103 2.21 -1.33 4.91
CA GLU A 103 2.87 -0.38 4.02
C GLU A 103 1.98 0.01 2.83
N THR A 104 1.22 -0.95 2.30
CA THR A 104 0.30 -0.67 1.18
C THR A 104 -0.88 0.20 1.61
N ILE A 105 -1.42 -0.01 2.81
CA ILE A 105 -2.44 0.86 3.40
C ILE A 105 -1.86 2.26 3.66
N GLU A 106 -0.69 2.34 4.28
CA GLU A 106 -0.07 3.63 4.65
C GLU A 106 0.27 4.48 3.43
N GLU A 107 0.92 3.90 2.41
CA GLU A 107 1.41 4.63 1.25
C GLU A 107 0.39 4.78 0.12
N ALA A 108 -0.50 3.79 -0.09
CA ALA A 108 -1.41 3.74 -1.23
C ALA A 108 -2.90 3.78 -0.86
N GLY A 109 -3.26 3.55 0.40
CA GLY A 109 -4.65 3.56 0.85
C GLY A 109 -5.49 2.45 0.24
N VAL A 110 -4.92 1.28 0.03
CA VAL A 110 -5.64 0.10 -0.46
C VAL A 110 -5.28 -1.13 0.37
N THR A 111 -6.19 -2.09 0.40
CA THR A 111 -5.98 -3.42 0.99
C THR A 111 -6.62 -4.49 0.13
N GLY A 112 -6.25 -5.74 0.36
CA GLY A 112 -6.74 -6.85 -0.43
C GLY A 112 -6.14 -8.18 -0.01
N GLN A 113 -6.21 -9.14 -0.92
CA GLN A 113 -5.66 -10.47 -0.73
C GLN A 113 -4.24 -10.53 -1.30
N LEU A 114 -3.26 -10.86 -0.44
CA LEU A 114 -1.91 -11.16 -0.87
C LEU A 114 -1.87 -12.52 -1.57
N GLU A 115 -1.03 -12.59 -2.59
CA GLU A 115 -0.69 -13.83 -3.26
C GLU A 115 0.74 -14.26 -2.89
N GLU A 116 1.20 -15.38 -3.44
CA GLU A 116 2.55 -15.88 -3.24
C GLU A 116 3.60 -14.85 -3.69
N SER A 117 4.67 -14.71 -2.90
CA SER A 117 5.76 -13.76 -3.14
C SER A 117 6.30 -13.85 -4.57
N LEU A 118 6.60 -12.70 -5.15
CA LEU A 118 7.28 -12.59 -6.45
C LEU A 118 8.78 -12.87 -6.34
N GLY A 119 9.35 -12.70 -5.16
CA GLY A 119 10.78 -12.89 -4.90
C GLY A 119 11.38 -11.81 -4.02
N MET A 120 12.72 -11.82 -3.98
CA MET A 120 13.54 -10.87 -3.24
C MET A 120 14.61 -10.27 -4.16
N TRP A 121 14.82 -8.97 -4.03
CA TRP A 121 15.81 -8.20 -4.78
C TRP A 121 16.74 -7.46 -3.84
N GLN A 122 18.03 -7.58 -4.06
CA GLN A 122 19.00 -6.72 -3.39
C GLN A 122 19.18 -5.43 -4.19
N TYR A 123 19.12 -4.28 -3.51
CA TYR A 123 19.32 -3.01 -4.16
C TYR A 123 20.00 -1.99 -3.24
N LYS A 124 20.71 -1.03 -3.86
CA LYS A 124 21.34 0.08 -3.15
C LYS A 124 20.35 1.26 -3.02
N SER A 125 20.12 1.71 -1.81
CA SER A 125 19.24 2.84 -1.52
C SER A 125 20.00 4.16 -1.61
N LYS A 126 19.73 4.98 -2.63
CA LYS A 126 20.29 6.34 -2.76
C LYS A 126 19.89 7.27 -1.60
N ARG A 127 18.75 7.00 -0.96
CA ARG A 127 18.23 7.77 0.17
C ARG A 127 18.97 7.42 1.45
N ASP A 128 19.58 6.25 1.51
CA ASP A 128 20.21 5.67 2.68
C ASP A 128 21.71 5.46 2.44
N ASN A 129 22.38 6.49 1.94
CA ASN A 129 23.83 6.51 1.69
C ASN A 129 24.35 5.27 0.94
N MET A 130 23.60 4.79 -0.05
CA MET A 130 23.93 3.61 -0.83
C MET A 130 23.97 2.29 -0.02
N MET A 131 23.39 2.26 1.18
CA MET A 131 23.20 1.02 1.93
C MET A 131 22.44 -0.02 1.12
N VAL A 132 22.82 -1.28 1.27
CA VAL A 132 22.15 -2.40 0.62
C VAL A 132 20.87 -2.75 1.40
N HIS A 133 19.79 -2.96 0.68
CA HIS A 133 18.52 -3.41 1.22
C HIS A 133 18.10 -4.69 0.51
N ASP A 134 17.39 -5.57 1.23
CA ASP A 134 16.66 -6.68 0.65
C ASP A 134 15.20 -6.27 0.52
N GLY A 135 14.69 -6.23 -0.71
CA GLY A 135 13.31 -5.87 -1.02
C GLY A 135 12.48 -7.10 -1.41
N TYR A 136 11.40 -7.36 -0.70
CA TYR A 136 10.43 -8.41 -0.98
C TYR A 136 9.19 -7.79 -1.63
N MET A 137 8.60 -8.48 -2.61
CA MET A 137 7.42 -7.97 -3.30
C MET A 137 6.35 -9.05 -3.42
N PHE A 138 5.10 -8.65 -3.13
CA PHE A 138 3.93 -9.52 -3.18
C PHE A 138 2.90 -8.96 -4.18
N PRO A 139 2.26 -9.77 -5.03
CA PRO A 139 1.03 -9.36 -5.69
C PRO A 139 -0.07 -9.18 -4.65
N MET A 140 -0.92 -8.19 -4.83
CA MET A 140 -2.10 -7.98 -3.99
C MET A 140 -3.32 -7.70 -4.84
N LEU A 141 -4.29 -8.63 -4.86
CA LEU A 141 -5.60 -8.37 -5.47
C LEU A 141 -6.39 -7.43 -4.56
N VAL A 142 -6.57 -6.20 -5.02
CA VAL A 142 -7.22 -5.15 -4.23
C VAL A 142 -8.71 -5.42 -4.11
N SER A 143 -9.19 -5.46 -2.87
CA SER A 143 -10.61 -5.59 -2.53
C SER A 143 -11.22 -4.28 -2.02
N GLU A 144 -10.42 -3.40 -1.41
CA GLU A 144 -10.89 -2.15 -0.84
C GLU A 144 -9.90 -1.00 -1.10
N GLN A 145 -10.44 0.18 -1.42
CA GLN A 145 -9.71 1.42 -1.61
C GLN A 145 -10.29 2.50 -0.71
N PHE A 146 -9.45 3.07 0.15
CA PHE A 146 -9.85 4.10 1.12
C PHE A 146 -9.74 5.49 0.52
N GLU A 147 -10.71 6.37 0.81
CA GLU A 147 -10.66 7.79 0.42
C GLU A 147 -9.64 8.57 1.25
N ILE A 148 -9.51 8.23 2.54
CA ILE A 148 -8.57 8.85 3.47
C ILE A 148 -7.62 7.75 3.97
N TRP A 149 -6.33 8.01 3.84
CA TRP A 149 -5.26 7.10 4.28
C TRP A 149 -4.07 7.90 4.83
N PRO A 150 -3.13 7.30 5.57
CA PRO A 150 -2.07 8.02 6.28
C PRO A 150 -1.28 9.01 5.40
N GLU A 151 -0.89 8.62 4.19
CA GLU A 151 -0.05 9.45 3.32
C GLU A 151 -0.82 10.20 2.21
N CYS A 152 -2.16 10.29 2.29
CA CYS A 152 -2.99 10.94 1.25
C CYS A 152 -2.68 12.45 1.07
N GLY A 153 -2.12 13.10 2.09
CA GLY A 153 -1.78 14.52 2.02
C GLY A 153 -0.57 14.85 1.13
N PHE A 154 0.26 13.87 0.82
CA PHE A 154 1.48 14.09 0.03
C PHE A 154 1.78 13.03 -1.03
N ARG A 155 1.02 11.94 -1.08
CA ARG A 155 1.09 10.92 -2.14
C ARG A 155 -0.12 11.00 -3.04
N GLN A 156 0.15 10.91 -4.34
CA GLN A 156 -0.85 10.65 -5.35
C GLN A 156 -0.80 9.18 -5.72
N ARG A 157 -1.95 8.60 -6.04
CA ARG A 157 -2.06 7.23 -6.54
C ARG A 157 -2.71 7.23 -7.93
N LYS A 158 -2.28 6.30 -8.78
CA LYS A 158 -2.78 6.16 -10.14
C LYS A 158 -2.91 4.69 -10.51
N TRP A 159 -4.10 4.29 -10.96
CA TRP A 159 -4.31 3.02 -11.63
C TRP A 159 -3.87 3.13 -13.08
N VAL A 160 -3.06 2.19 -13.53
CA VAL A 160 -2.47 2.18 -14.89
C VAL A 160 -2.49 0.77 -15.45
N CYS A 161 -2.51 0.64 -16.80
CA CYS A 161 -2.32 -0.66 -17.42
C CYS A 161 -0.88 -1.18 -17.23
N LEU A 162 -0.66 -2.46 -17.51
CA LEU A 162 0.63 -3.11 -17.25
C LEU A 162 1.80 -2.45 -18.04
N SER A 163 1.59 -2.09 -19.29
CA SER A 163 2.60 -1.42 -20.13
C SER A 163 2.97 -0.05 -19.55
N GLU A 164 1.97 0.76 -19.17
CA GLU A 164 2.20 2.07 -18.55
C GLU A 164 2.90 1.93 -17.19
N ALA A 165 2.59 0.88 -16.43
CA ALA A 165 3.25 0.63 -15.13
C ALA A 165 4.77 0.44 -15.31
N ILE A 166 5.20 -0.33 -16.29
CA ILE A 166 6.62 -0.55 -16.63
C ILE A 166 7.31 0.75 -17.02
N GLU A 167 6.65 1.60 -17.80
CA GLU A 167 7.21 2.89 -18.23
C GLU A 167 7.35 3.90 -17.08
N LEU A 168 6.34 3.98 -16.22
CA LEU A 168 6.29 4.94 -15.12
C LEU A 168 7.16 4.52 -13.92
N CYS A 169 7.32 3.22 -13.67
CA CYS A 169 8.12 2.70 -12.57
C CYS A 169 9.61 2.71 -12.93
N ARG A 170 10.28 3.82 -12.63
CA ARG A 170 11.71 4.03 -12.95
C ARG A 170 12.68 3.37 -11.98
N ASN A 171 12.20 2.75 -10.92
CA ASN A 171 13.05 2.08 -9.94
C ASN A 171 13.37 0.65 -10.44
N GLY A 172 14.64 0.34 -10.68
CA GLY A 172 15.08 -0.89 -11.34
C GLY A 172 14.52 -2.16 -10.71
N TRP A 173 14.74 -2.39 -9.42
CA TRP A 173 14.28 -3.61 -8.77
C TRP A 173 12.73 -3.74 -8.70
N MET A 174 12.00 -2.62 -8.58
CA MET A 174 10.54 -2.63 -8.64
C MET A 174 10.02 -2.92 -10.04
N ARG A 175 10.73 -2.45 -11.06
CA ARG A 175 10.41 -2.76 -12.46
C ARG A 175 10.62 -4.26 -12.73
N GLU A 176 11.71 -4.84 -12.26
CA GLU A 176 11.94 -6.30 -12.34
C GLU A 176 10.82 -7.08 -11.63
N ALA A 177 10.38 -6.63 -10.44
CA ALA A 177 9.24 -7.23 -9.74
C ALA A 177 7.92 -7.13 -10.54
N LEU A 178 7.68 -5.99 -11.22
CA LEU A 178 6.54 -5.84 -12.14
C LEU A 178 6.64 -6.80 -13.33
N GLU A 179 7.81 -6.99 -13.91
CA GLU A 179 8.03 -7.92 -15.02
C GLU A 179 7.74 -9.37 -14.60
N VAL A 180 8.19 -9.77 -13.39
CA VAL A 180 7.86 -11.08 -12.82
C VAL A 180 6.36 -11.23 -12.60
N PHE A 181 5.70 -10.19 -12.07
CA PHE A 181 4.24 -10.17 -11.89
C PHE A 181 3.49 -10.35 -13.21
N ILE A 182 3.86 -9.58 -14.24
CA ILE A 182 3.26 -9.64 -15.57
C ILE A 182 3.40 -11.05 -16.16
N ASN A 183 4.60 -11.61 -16.13
CA ASN A 183 4.85 -12.96 -16.63
C ASN A 183 3.99 -14.00 -15.91
N ARG A 184 3.85 -13.93 -14.58
CA ARG A 184 2.99 -14.82 -13.79
C ARG A 184 1.52 -14.71 -14.21
N LYS A 185 1.03 -13.49 -14.46
CA LYS A 185 -0.38 -13.26 -14.84
C LYS A 185 -0.69 -13.57 -16.31
N CYS A 186 0.32 -13.57 -17.19
CA CYS A 186 0.13 -13.94 -18.60
C CYS A 186 0.26 -15.45 -18.86
N GLN A 187 0.81 -16.23 -17.92
CA GLN A 187 0.99 -17.68 -18.06
C GLN A 187 -0.12 -18.51 -17.39
N GLY A 188 -0.99 -17.91 -16.61
CA GLY A 188 -2.15 -18.53 -15.93
C GLY A 188 -3.45 -18.08 -16.53
#